data_c01d3f8f86f1f556caecd2e97c4ff36d
#
_entry.id   c01d3f8f86f1f556caecd2e97c4ff36d
#
_cell.length_a   1.000
_cell.length_b   1.000
_cell.length_c   1.000
_cell.angle_alpha   90.00
_cell.angle_beta   90.00
_cell.angle_gamma   90.00
#
_symmetry.space_group_name_H-M   'P 1'
#
loop_
_entity.id
_entity.type
_entity.pdbx_description
1 polymer ?
#
loop_
_entity_poly.entity_id
_entity_poly.type
_entity_poly.pdbx_seq_one_letter_code
_entity_poly.pdbx_strand_id
1 'polypeptide(L)'
;MDVRLAFPLSRAEEALPRLQALGLGAEVYLDPALLEEDALFQSLRRRLSGKLSVHLPFWNLDLLSPDPEVRGLTLRRLLFGLDRAAELGADRAVFHSGIPHGRTPEEAMERALPLAEALGLVVRRARTLGVRLLLENSHEPHPEALRPVLEAHAGELGFCFDAAHARVFSRTPDPGPWLALAPEHLHLNDTDGVYDRHWNLGRGVLGHGAWLRPYLDRTMVLEVREDPEASLAFLQALAGEGRTALDRLLMGER
;
A
#
# COMPACT_ATOMS: atom_id res chain seq x y z
N MET A 1 -1.26 -7.84 -15.63
CA MET A 1 -1.37 -7.46 -14.19
C MET A 1 -0.04 -6.89 -13.74
N ASP A 2 -0.05 -5.88 -12.90
CA ASP A 2 1.12 -5.35 -12.19
C ASP A 2 1.11 -5.93 -10.77
N VAL A 3 1.84 -7.04 -10.58
CA VAL A 3 1.91 -7.74 -9.29
C VAL A 3 3.31 -7.57 -8.70
N ARG A 4 3.36 -7.13 -7.45
CA ARG A 4 4.60 -6.91 -6.69
C ARG A 4 4.56 -7.77 -5.44
N LEU A 5 5.73 -8.12 -4.90
CA LEU A 5 5.88 -8.78 -3.62
C LEU A 5 6.47 -7.80 -2.61
N ALA A 6 5.82 -7.69 -1.46
CA ALA A 6 6.29 -6.85 -0.36
C ALA A 6 7.32 -7.58 0.51
N PHE A 7 8.34 -6.86 0.92
CA PHE A 7 9.33 -7.34 1.88
C PHE A 7 10.04 -6.18 2.59
N PRO A 8 10.47 -6.36 3.85
CA PRO A 8 11.26 -5.35 4.54
C PRO A 8 12.66 -5.26 3.95
N LEU A 9 13.23 -4.06 3.95
CA LEU A 9 14.58 -3.77 3.45
C LEU A 9 15.64 -4.70 4.06
N SER A 10 15.49 -5.03 5.34
CA SER A 10 16.35 -5.96 6.08
C SER A 10 16.35 -7.41 5.54
N ARG A 11 15.34 -7.79 4.75
CA ARG A 11 15.21 -9.13 4.15
C ARG A 11 15.41 -9.15 2.62
N ALA A 12 15.97 -8.09 2.07
CA ALA A 12 16.13 -7.95 0.62
C ALA A 12 16.93 -9.10 -0.02
N GLU A 13 18.01 -9.57 0.65
CA GLU A 13 18.83 -10.68 0.15
C GLU A 13 18.06 -11.99 0.00
N GLU A 14 17.09 -12.23 0.86
CA GLU A 14 16.21 -13.40 0.83
C GLU A 14 15.12 -13.24 -0.24
N ALA A 15 14.56 -12.04 -0.39
CA ALA A 15 13.43 -11.78 -1.27
C ALA A 15 13.82 -11.70 -2.77
N LEU A 16 14.99 -11.15 -3.10
CA LEU A 16 15.39 -10.90 -4.48
C LEU A 16 15.41 -12.14 -5.38
N PRO A 17 15.99 -13.30 -4.97
CA PRO A 17 15.95 -14.51 -5.80
C PRO A 17 14.52 -14.96 -6.11
N ARG A 18 13.61 -14.79 -5.16
CA ARG A 18 12.21 -15.16 -5.29
C ARG A 18 11.45 -14.25 -6.26
N LEU A 19 11.65 -12.94 -6.14
CA LEU A 19 11.12 -11.98 -7.11
C LEU A 19 11.49 -12.35 -8.55
N GLN A 20 12.76 -12.66 -8.77
CA GLN A 20 13.28 -13.04 -10.09
C GLN A 20 12.66 -14.34 -10.58
N ALA A 21 12.55 -15.36 -9.73
CA ALA A 21 11.95 -16.65 -10.08
C ALA A 21 10.47 -16.53 -10.45
N LEU A 22 9.72 -15.64 -9.81
CA LEU A 22 8.30 -15.43 -10.04
C LEU A 22 8.00 -14.35 -11.08
N GLY A 23 9.00 -13.60 -11.53
CA GLY A 23 8.82 -12.48 -12.47
C GLY A 23 7.97 -11.34 -11.91
N LEU A 24 8.02 -11.12 -10.60
CA LEU A 24 7.24 -10.09 -9.91
C LEU A 24 8.01 -8.77 -9.80
N GLY A 25 7.26 -7.66 -9.70
CA GLY A 25 7.79 -6.40 -9.19
C GLY A 25 8.04 -6.47 -7.68
N ALA A 26 8.56 -5.40 -7.11
CA ALA A 26 8.87 -5.30 -5.68
C ALA A 26 8.12 -4.16 -5.01
N GLU A 27 7.75 -4.36 -3.74
CA GLU A 27 7.53 -3.27 -2.80
C GLU A 27 8.46 -3.45 -1.60
N VAL A 28 9.30 -2.44 -1.35
CA VAL A 28 10.30 -2.49 -0.28
C VAL A 28 9.83 -1.66 0.90
N TYR A 29 9.64 -2.29 2.07
CA TYR A 29 9.42 -1.57 3.33
C TYR A 29 10.73 -0.96 3.80
N LEU A 30 10.75 0.36 3.91
CA LEU A 30 11.94 1.11 4.32
C LEU A 30 12.11 1.06 5.85
N ASP A 31 13.00 0.20 6.32
CA ASP A 31 13.37 0.13 7.73
C ASP A 31 14.04 1.44 8.18
N PRO A 32 13.52 2.16 9.20
CA PRO A 32 14.09 3.41 9.66
C PRO A 32 15.57 3.31 10.07
N ALA A 33 15.99 2.16 10.60
CA ALA A 33 17.35 1.91 11.04
C ALA A 33 18.35 1.77 9.87
N LEU A 34 17.87 1.41 8.68
CA LEU A 34 18.67 1.16 7.49
C LEU A 34 18.63 2.29 6.46
N LEU A 35 17.86 3.35 6.71
CA LEU A 35 17.70 4.45 5.75
C LEU A 35 19.02 5.17 5.41
N GLU A 36 20.01 5.15 6.28
CA GLU A 36 21.31 5.81 6.11
C GLU A 36 22.39 4.89 5.51
N GLU A 37 22.04 3.64 5.19
CA GLU A 37 22.97 2.63 4.66
C GLU A 37 23.14 2.76 3.12
N ASP A 38 23.87 3.77 2.66
CA ASP A 38 24.05 4.07 1.23
C ASP A 38 24.48 2.87 0.39
N ALA A 39 25.41 2.05 0.91
CA ALA A 39 25.90 0.87 0.19
C ALA A 39 24.80 -0.16 -0.07
N LEU A 40 23.84 -0.31 0.87
CA LEU A 40 22.69 -1.18 0.72
C LEU A 40 21.77 -0.68 -0.41
N PHE A 41 21.44 0.61 -0.41
CA PHE A 41 20.60 1.21 -1.46
C PHE A 41 21.24 1.11 -2.85
N GLN A 42 22.52 1.39 -2.97
CA GLN A 42 23.25 1.22 -4.23
C GLN A 42 23.28 -0.25 -4.70
N SER A 43 23.44 -1.21 -3.78
CA SER A 43 23.38 -2.64 -4.10
C SER A 43 21.98 -3.02 -4.62
N LEU A 44 20.94 -2.62 -3.92
CA LEU A 44 19.55 -2.91 -4.28
C LEU A 44 19.16 -2.29 -5.63
N ARG A 45 19.52 -1.05 -5.88
CA ARG A 45 19.27 -0.37 -7.15
C ARG A 45 19.82 -1.15 -8.35
N ARG A 46 20.98 -1.79 -8.22
CA ARG A 46 21.58 -2.60 -9.30
C ARG A 46 20.88 -3.94 -9.52
N ARG A 47 20.20 -4.45 -8.50
CA ARG A 47 19.63 -5.81 -8.46
C ARG A 47 18.11 -5.83 -8.66
N LEU A 48 17.43 -4.77 -8.22
CA LEU A 48 16.01 -4.60 -8.48
C LEU A 48 15.80 -4.22 -9.94
N SER A 49 15.01 -5.01 -10.63
CA SER A 49 14.61 -4.79 -12.02
C SER A 49 13.10 -4.88 -12.12
N GLY A 50 12.51 -4.11 -13.03
CA GLY A 50 11.06 -4.09 -13.22
C GLY A 50 10.36 -3.02 -12.39
N LYS A 51 9.10 -3.24 -12.07
CA LYS A 51 8.25 -2.30 -11.32
C LYS A 51 8.58 -2.31 -9.85
N LEU A 52 8.79 -1.13 -9.28
CA LEU A 52 9.20 -0.95 -7.91
C LEU A 52 8.36 0.12 -7.23
N SER A 53 7.80 -0.22 -6.08
CA SER A 53 7.27 0.70 -5.09
C SER A 53 8.05 0.58 -3.78
N VAL A 54 7.89 1.56 -2.92
CA VAL A 54 8.38 1.50 -1.55
C VAL A 54 7.24 1.78 -0.58
N HIS A 55 7.30 1.16 0.57
CA HIS A 55 6.51 1.58 1.72
C HIS A 55 7.40 2.44 2.62
N LEU A 56 6.99 3.69 2.84
CA LEU A 56 7.74 4.62 3.68
C LEU A 56 7.72 4.15 5.15
N PRO A 57 8.66 4.61 5.98
CA PRO A 57 8.63 4.31 7.40
C PRO A 57 7.30 4.72 8.05
N PHE A 58 6.74 3.89 8.91
CA PHE A 58 5.42 4.13 9.53
C PHE A 58 5.35 3.87 11.04
N TRP A 59 6.21 2.99 11.58
CA TRP A 59 6.17 2.63 13.00
C TRP A 59 6.37 3.82 13.92
N ASN A 60 5.35 4.10 14.77
CA ASN A 60 5.35 5.19 15.74
C ASN A 60 5.57 6.59 15.14
N LEU A 61 5.21 6.79 13.88
CA LEU A 61 5.28 8.06 13.19
C LEU A 61 3.89 8.69 13.09
N ASP A 62 3.78 9.97 13.48
CA ASP A 62 2.55 10.74 13.41
C ASP A 62 2.87 12.22 13.15
N LEU A 63 2.47 12.75 11.99
CA LEU A 63 2.61 14.16 11.63
C LEU A 63 1.75 15.08 12.52
N LEU A 64 0.76 14.54 13.20
CA LEU A 64 -0.14 15.27 14.10
C LEU A 64 0.08 14.92 15.58
N SER A 65 1.22 14.31 15.90
CA SER A 65 1.59 14.06 17.31
C SER A 65 1.55 15.37 18.10
N PRO A 66 1.06 15.38 19.35
CA PRO A 66 1.16 16.55 20.22
C PRO A 66 2.63 16.92 20.50
N ASP A 67 3.54 15.95 20.46
CA ASP A 67 4.97 16.16 20.63
C ASP A 67 5.62 16.71 19.34
N PRO A 68 6.21 17.92 19.37
CA PRO A 68 6.85 18.51 18.22
C PRO A 68 8.09 17.75 17.73
N GLU A 69 8.79 17.00 18.60
CA GLU A 69 9.94 16.17 18.22
C GLU A 69 9.49 14.98 17.39
N VAL A 70 8.37 14.35 17.77
CA VAL A 70 7.76 13.25 16.99
C VAL A 70 7.29 13.76 15.63
N ARG A 71 6.61 14.93 15.56
CA ARG A 71 6.22 15.53 14.28
C ARG A 71 7.44 15.79 13.39
N GLY A 72 8.48 16.41 13.96
CA GLY A 72 9.73 16.70 13.24
C GLY A 72 10.44 15.45 12.77
N LEU A 73 10.51 14.41 13.61
CA LEU A 73 11.07 13.11 13.23
C LEU A 73 10.26 12.46 12.10
N THR A 74 8.92 12.46 12.21
CA THR A 74 8.02 11.91 11.20
C THR A 74 8.25 12.56 9.85
N LEU A 75 8.24 13.91 9.81
CA LEU A 75 8.47 14.64 8.58
C LEU A 75 9.84 14.30 7.95
N ARG A 76 10.91 14.30 8.75
CA ARG A 76 12.26 13.93 8.25
C ARG A 76 12.29 12.51 7.69
N ARG A 77 11.67 11.54 8.37
CA ARG A 77 11.64 10.13 7.92
C ARG A 77 10.87 9.96 6.61
N LEU A 78 9.73 10.64 6.45
CA LEU A 78 8.96 10.60 5.21
C LEU A 78 9.72 11.25 4.05
N LEU A 79 10.33 12.44 4.24
CA LEU A 79 11.10 13.12 3.20
C LEU A 79 12.33 12.31 2.79
N PHE A 80 13.08 11.79 3.76
CA PHE A 80 14.26 10.97 3.47
C PHE A 80 13.89 9.63 2.84
N GLY A 81 12.78 9.03 3.27
CA GLY A 81 12.24 7.83 2.62
C GLY A 81 11.87 8.06 1.15
N LEU A 82 11.31 9.22 0.81
CA LEU A 82 11.05 9.61 -0.58
C LEU A 82 12.34 9.77 -1.39
N ASP A 83 13.40 10.33 -0.79
CA ASP A 83 14.70 10.44 -1.45
C ASP A 83 15.26 9.04 -1.76
N ARG A 84 15.16 8.11 -0.82
CA ARG A 84 15.53 6.70 -1.03
C ARG A 84 14.65 5.99 -2.06
N ALA A 85 13.36 6.28 -2.09
CA ALA A 85 12.45 5.78 -3.14
C ALA A 85 12.93 6.20 -4.53
N ALA A 86 13.25 7.47 -4.72
CA ALA A 86 13.76 7.99 -5.97
C ALA A 86 15.13 7.41 -6.33
N GLU A 87 16.04 7.25 -5.36
CA GLU A 87 17.34 6.61 -5.56
C GLU A 87 17.21 5.17 -6.05
N LEU A 88 16.29 4.41 -5.49
CA LEU A 88 15.97 3.04 -5.94
C LEU A 88 15.31 3.01 -7.33
N GLY A 89 14.75 4.11 -7.79
CA GLY A 89 13.97 4.18 -9.03
C GLY A 89 12.52 3.70 -8.83
N ALA A 90 11.97 3.84 -7.62
CA ALA A 90 10.58 3.51 -7.36
C ALA A 90 9.63 4.47 -8.06
N ASP A 91 8.56 3.94 -8.66
CA ASP A 91 7.51 4.73 -9.30
C ASP A 91 6.44 5.20 -8.30
N ARG A 92 6.35 4.55 -7.13
CA ARG A 92 5.35 4.80 -6.10
C ARG A 92 5.94 4.72 -4.71
N ALA A 93 5.34 5.47 -3.77
CA ALA A 93 5.64 5.41 -2.35
C ALA A 93 4.33 5.38 -1.54
N VAL A 94 4.14 4.35 -0.74
CA VAL A 94 2.99 4.17 0.14
C VAL A 94 3.35 4.65 1.54
N PHE A 95 2.39 5.26 2.24
CA PHE A 95 2.55 5.66 3.65
C PHE A 95 1.22 5.65 4.39
N HIS A 96 1.27 5.55 5.71
CA HIS A 96 0.11 5.61 6.59
C HIS A 96 -0.18 7.05 7.07
N SER A 97 -1.43 7.34 7.40
CA SER A 97 -1.84 8.63 7.98
C SER A 97 -1.22 8.92 9.36
N GLY A 98 -0.76 7.87 10.05
CA GLY A 98 -0.28 7.95 11.43
C GLY A 98 -1.41 8.09 12.46
N ILE A 99 -2.66 7.84 12.09
CA ILE A 99 -3.77 7.84 13.06
C ILE A 99 -3.58 6.71 14.06
N PRO A 100 -3.64 6.99 15.39
CA PRO A 100 -3.55 5.95 16.40
C PRO A 100 -4.76 5.00 16.35
N HIS A 101 -4.53 3.73 16.63
CA HIS A 101 -5.59 2.73 16.74
C HIS A 101 -6.64 3.12 17.80
N GLY A 102 -7.90 2.76 17.57
CA GLY A 102 -9.01 2.93 18.50
C GLY A 102 -9.64 4.33 18.52
N ARG A 103 -9.27 5.23 17.59
CA ARG A 103 -9.93 6.54 17.47
C ARG A 103 -11.40 6.39 17.05
N THR A 104 -12.23 7.33 17.54
CA THR A 104 -13.62 7.42 17.09
C THR A 104 -13.70 7.99 15.67
N PRO A 105 -14.83 7.81 14.95
CA PRO A 105 -15.04 8.46 13.66
C PRO A 105 -14.87 9.99 13.72
N GLU A 106 -15.40 10.62 14.77
CA GLU A 106 -15.33 12.07 14.99
C GLU A 106 -13.86 12.52 15.13
N GLU A 107 -13.10 11.87 16.02
CA GLU A 107 -11.67 12.15 16.22
C GLU A 107 -10.86 11.95 14.93
N ALA A 108 -11.19 10.94 14.11
CA ALA A 108 -10.54 10.70 12.85
C ALA A 108 -10.85 11.80 11.82
N MET A 109 -12.09 12.26 11.77
CA MET A 109 -12.52 13.36 10.90
C MET A 109 -11.86 14.69 11.30
N GLU A 110 -11.75 14.98 12.59
CA GLU A 110 -11.06 16.18 13.10
C GLU A 110 -9.58 16.24 12.69
N ARG A 111 -8.94 15.08 12.47
CA ARG A 111 -7.56 14.98 12.03
C ARG A 111 -7.38 15.22 10.52
N ALA A 112 -8.41 15.05 9.71
CA ALA A 112 -8.28 15.00 8.25
C ALA A 112 -7.69 16.30 7.65
N LEU A 113 -8.25 17.46 7.97
CA LEU A 113 -7.75 18.74 7.45
C LEU A 113 -6.36 19.11 8.00
N PRO A 114 -6.10 19.01 9.33
CA PRO A 114 -4.74 19.18 9.85
C PRO A 114 -3.71 18.23 9.20
N LEU A 115 -4.08 16.98 8.91
CA LEU A 115 -3.20 16.04 8.21
C LEU A 115 -2.92 16.49 6.78
N ALA A 116 -3.96 16.92 6.05
CA ALA A 116 -3.79 17.44 4.69
C ALA A 116 -2.80 18.61 4.66
N GLU A 117 -2.92 19.55 5.60
CA GLU A 117 -1.99 20.68 5.72
C GLU A 117 -0.55 20.21 6.02
N ALA A 118 -0.39 19.32 7.00
CA ALA A 118 0.93 18.79 7.41
C ALA A 118 1.63 18.02 6.28
N LEU A 119 0.88 17.36 5.39
CA LEU A 119 1.40 16.61 4.24
C LEU A 119 1.93 17.49 3.10
N GLY A 120 1.65 18.77 3.08
CA GLY A 120 1.99 19.65 1.96
C GLY A 120 3.46 19.62 1.53
N LEU A 121 4.43 19.47 2.47
CA LEU A 121 5.84 19.31 2.14
C LEU A 121 6.16 17.93 1.54
N VAL A 122 5.56 16.88 2.07
CA VAL A 122 5.77 15.49 1.64
C VAL A 122 5.25 15.31 0.20
N VAL A 123 4.04 15.80 -0.07
CA VAL A 123 3.42 15.75 -1.41
C VAL A 123 4.27 16.52 -2.43
N ARG A 124 4.72 17.73 -2.11
CA ARG A 124 5.61 18.50 -2.99
C ARG A 124 6.93 17.80 -3.25
N ARG A 125 7.51 17.16 -2.23
CA ARG A 125 8.77 16.39 -2.39
C ARG A 125 8.57 15.22 -3.33
N ALA A 126 7.54 14.41 -3.13
CA ALA A 126 7.20 13.27 -3.98
C ALA A 126 7.02 13.70 -5.45
N ARG A 127 6.28 14.79 -5.70
CA ARG A 127 6.11 15.37 -7.04
C ARG A 127 7.45 15.77 -7.66
N THR A 128 8.32 16.46 -6.91
CA THR A 128 9.63 16.89 -7.41
C THR A 128 10.51 15.71 -7.81
N LEU A 129 10.39 14.59 -7.10
CA LEU A 129 11.13 13.36 -7.35
C LEU A 129 10.50 12.47 -8.44
N GLY A 130 9.30 12.80 -8.91
CA GLY A 130 8.56 11.99 -9.88
C GLY A 130 8.02 10.68 -9.28
N VAL A 131 7.86 10.61 -7.96
CA VAL A 131 7.34 9.46 -7.23
C VAL A 131 5.85 9.67 -6.93
N ARG A 132 4.97 8.74 -7.33
CA ARG A 132 3.55 8.79 -6.98
C ARG A 132 3.36 8.48 -5.51
N LEU A 133 2.91 9.45 -4.72
CA LEU A 133 2.62 9.27 -3.29
C LEU A 133 1.22 8.69 -3.09
N LEU A 134 1.10 7.69 -2.22
CA LEU A 134 -0.14 6.95 -1.98
C LEU A 134 -0.42 6.85 -0.48
N LEU A 135 -1.58 7.34 -0.06
CA LEU A 135 -2.05 7.23 1.32
C LEU A 135 -2.79 5.90 1.49
N GLU A 136 -2.34 5.08 2.41
CA GLU A 136 -2.95 3.79 2.74
C GLU A 136 -3.89 3.90 3.93
N ASN A 137 -5.03 3.20 3.87
CA ASN A 137 -5.85 2.98 5.06
C ASN A 137 -5.16 2.03 6.04
N SER A 138 -5.06 2.43 7.29
CA SER A 138 -4.49 1.61 8.36
C SER A 138 -5.43 1.49 9.55
N HIS A 139 -5.49 2.48 10.42
CA HIS A 139 -6.32 2.48 11.62
C HIS A 139 -7.53 3.43 11.54
N GLU A 140 -7.85 3.94 10.37
CA GLU A 140 -9.00 4.79 10.17
C GLU A 140 -10.30 4.02 10.43
N PRO A 141 -11.24 4.57 11.23
CA PRO A 141 -12.49 3.89 11.53
C PRO A 141 -13.43 3.77 10.32
N HIS A 142 -13.27 4.64 9.31
CA HIS A 142 -14.03 4.62 8.05
C HIS A 142 -13.35 5.47 6.95
N PRO A 143 -13.70 5.27 5.67
CA PRO A 143 -13.02 5.92 4.54
C PRO A 143 -13.17 7.44 4.51
N GLU A 144 -14.25 7.98 5.07
CA GLU A 144 -14.48 9.44 5.10
C GLU A 144 -13.40 10.20 5.89
N ALA A 145 -12.67 9.51 6.77
CA ALA A 145 -11.52 10.10 7.46
C ALA A 145 -10.34 10.42 6.52
N LEU A 146 -10.24 9.74 5.37
CA LEU A 146 -9.19 9.97 4.37
C LEU A 146 -9.65 10.87 3.23
N ARG A 147 -10.95 10.94 2.94
CA ARG A 147 -11.50 11.69 1.80
C ARG A 147 -11.01 13.15 1.75
N PRO A 148 -11.12 13.96 2.82
CA PRO A 148 -10.67 15.36 2.77
C PRO A 148 -9.16 15.50 2.51
N VAL A 149 -8.35 14.53 2.98
CA VAL A 149 -6.90 14.50 2.74
C VAL A 149 -6.61 14.28 1.25
N LEU A 150 -7.28 13.31 0.64
CA LEU A 150 -7.14 12.99 -0.78
C LEU A 150 -7.65 14.12 -1.67
N GLU A 151 -8.76 14.74 -1.32
CA GLU A 151 -9.34 15.88 -2.04
C GLU A 151 -8.46 17.13 -1.97
N ALA A 152 -7.88 17.44 -0.81
CA ALA A 152 -6.97 18.57 -0.64
C ALA A 152 -5.71 18.47 -1.51
N HIS A 153 -5.30 17.25 -1.87
CA HIS A 153 -4.15 16.95 -2.73
C HIS A 153 -4.54 16.22 -4.01
N ALA A 154 -5.73 16.53 -4.54
CA ALA A 154 -6.25 15.87 -5.73
C ALA A 154 -5.25 15.95 -6.91
N GLY A 155 -5.03 14.79 -7.57
CA GLY A 155 -4.06 14.65 -8.65
C GLY A 155 -2.60 14.44 -8.19
N GLU A 156 -2.23 14.83 -6.97
CA GLU A 156 -0.87 14.67 -6.43
C GLU A 156 -0.75 13.50 -5.44
N LEU A 157 -1.79 13.25 -4.64
CA LEU A 157 -1.90 12.15 -3.68
C LEU A 157 -2.91 11.13 -4.18
N GLY A 158 -2.54 9.85 -4.22
CA GLY A 158 -3.44 8.74 -4.53
C GLY A 158 -3.80 7.94 -3.29
N PHE A 159 -4.61 6.90 -3.50
CA PHE A 159 -5.06 6.00 -2.45
C PHE A 159 -4.53 4.59 -2.67
N CYS A 160 -4.00 4.00 -1.61
CA CYS A 160 -3.67 2.58 -1.49
C CYS A 160 -4.72 1.93 -0.58
N PHE A 161 -5.37 0.87 -1.05
CA PHE A 161 -6.36 0.15 -0.27
C PHE A 161 -5.82 -1.17 0.23
N ASP A 162 -5.81 -1.34 1.56
CA ASP A 162 -5.62 -2.62 2.24
C ASP A 162 -6.95 -3.12 2.81
N ALA A 163 -7.40 -4.28 2.29
CA ALA A 163 -8.66 -4.89 2.70
C ALA A 163 -8.60 -5.56 4.08
N ALA A 164 -7.43 -6.04 4.50
CA ALA A 164 -7.24 -6.60 5.84
C ALA A 164 -7.27 -5.51 6.90
N HIS A 165 -6.61 -4.37 6.65
CA HIS A 165 -6.71 -3.22 7.53
C HIS A 165 -8.17 -2.74 7.69
N ALA A 166 -8.91 -2.61 6.59
CA ALA A 166 -10.33 -2.25 6.64
C ALA A 166 -11.13 -3.26 7.47
N ARG A 167 -10.84 -4.55 7.33
CA ARG A 167 -11.55 -5.62 8.04
C ARG A 167 -11.23 -5.66 9.53
N VAL A 168 -9.97 -5.47 9.89
CA VAL A 168 -9.45 -5.70 11.25
C VAL A 168 -9.54 -4.45 12.11
N PHE A 169 -9.25 -3.29 11.54
CA PHE A 169 -9.06 -2.06 12.33
C PHE A 169 -10.18 -1.05 12.18
N SER A 170 -11.01 -1.16 11.12
CA SER A 170 -12.05 -0.18 10.91
C SER A 170 -13.42 -0.61 11.46
N ARG A 171 -14.35 0.35 11.54
CA ARG A 171 -15.78 0.11 11.79
C ARG A 171 -16.56 -0.10 10.47
N THR A 172 -15.87 -0.02 9.34
CA THR A 172 -16.40 -0.21 7.99
C THR A 172 -15.67 -1.37 7.31
N PRO A 173 -15.95 -2.62 7.71
CA PRO A 173 -15.22 -3.81 7.24
C PRO A 173 -15.55 -4.21 5.81
N ASP A 174 -16.60 -3.63 5.20
CA ASP A 174 -16.96 -3.84 3.80
C ASP A 174 -15.98 -3.07 2.89
N PRO A 175 -15.40 -3.70 1.85
CA PRO A 175 -14.50 -3.02 0.92
C PRO A 175 -15.19 -1.94 0.08
N GLY A 176 -16.49 -2.03 -0.20
CA GLY A 176 -17.20 -1.12 -1.09
C GLY A 176 -17.01 0.37 -0.78
N PRO A 177 -17.24 0.84 0.45
CA PRO A 177 -17.01 2.24 0.82
C PRO A 177 -15.57 2.71 0.65
N TRP A 178 -14.57 1.84 0.87
CA TRP A 178 -13.15 2.14 0.65
C TRP A 178 -12.81 2.21 -0.84
N LEU A 179 -13.36 1.30 -1.63
CA LEU A 179 -13.18 1.27 -3.07
C LEU A 179 -13.77 2.51 -3.77
N ALA A 180 -14.74 3.18 -3.13
CA ALA A 180 -15.28 4.47 -3.59
C ALA A 180 -14.25 5.63 -3.50
N LEU A 181 -13.13 5.46 -2.80
CA LEU A 181 -11.99 6.38 -2.83
C LEU A 181 -11.10 6.18 -4.06
N ALA A 182 -11.46 5.28 -4.99
CA ALA A 182 -10.78 5.01 -6.25
C ALA A 182 -9.29 4.63 -6.09
N PRO A 183 -8.96 3.51 -5.44
CA PRO A 183 -7.57 3.11 -5.21
C PRO A 183 -6.81 2.90 -6.52
N GLU A 184 -5.56 3.36 -6.54
CA GLU A 184 -4.60 3.15 -7.63
C GLU A 184 -3.65 1.98 -7.32
N HIS A 185 -3.64 1.52 -6.09
CA HIS A 185 -2.72 0.56 -5.51
C HIS A 185 -3.48 -0.28 -4.48
N LEU A 186 -3.19 -1.57 -4.43
CA LEU A 186 -3.87 -2.50 -3.53
C LEU A 186 -2.82 -3.30 -2.76
N HIS A 187 -2.90 -3.28 -1.44
CA HIS A 187 -2.22 -4.26 -0.61
C HIS A 187 -3.12 -5.48 -0.43
N LEU A 188 -2.59 -6.63 -0.78
CA LEU A 188 -3.35 -7.87 -0.87
C LEU A 188 -2.76 -8.92 0.07
N ASN A 189 -3.51 -9.25 1.07
CA ASN A 189 -3.30 -10.36 2.00
C ASN A 189 -4.66 -10.85 2.49
N ASP A 190 -4.71 -11.89 3.28
CA ASP A 190 -5.95 -12.39 3.88
C ASP A 190 -5.82 -12.51 5.41
N THR A 191 -6.96 -12.60 6.11
CA THR A 191 -7.03 -12.53 7.57
C THR A 191 -8.18 -13.40 8.10
N ASP A 192 -8.13 -13.71 9.42
CA ASP A 192 -9.25 -14.30 10.15
C ASP A 192 -10.35 -13.28 10.51
N GLY A 193 -10.15 -12.00 10.17
CA GLY A 193 -11.05 -10.90 10.49
C GLY A 193 -10.89 -10.34 11.90
N VAL A 194 -9.92 -10.83 12.66
CA VAL A 194 -9.63 -10.42 14.05
C VAL A 194 -8.22 -9.80 14.15
N TYR A 195 -7.26 -10.42 13.47
CA TYR A 195 -5.86 -9.98 13.46
C TYR A 195 -5.38 -9.81 12.04
N ASP A 196 -4.49 -8.85 11.81
CA ASP A 196 -3.79 -8.66 10.56
C ASP A 196 -2.76 -9.79 10.35
N ARG A 197 -3.20 -10.85 9.64
CA ARG A 197 -2.48 -12.13 9.55
C ARG A 197 -1.48 -12.19 8.43
N HIS A 198 -1.67 -11.41 7.37
CA HIS A 198 -0.89 -11.51 6.14
C HIS A 198 -0.86 -12.93 5.55
N TRP A 199 -2.02 -13.61 5.53
CA TRP A 199 -2.18 -14.91 4.90
C TRP A 199 -2.29 -14.80 3.38
N ASN A 200 -2.08 -15.91 2.69
CA ASN A 200 -2.36 -16.00 1.25
C ASN A 200 -3.83 -15.73 0.93
N LEU A 201 -4.07 -15.14 -0.26
CA LEU A 201 -5.41 -14.84 -0.77
C LEU A 201 -6.29 -16.08 -0.82
N GLY A 202 -7.54 -15.93 -0.37
CA GLY A 202 -8.53 -17.00 -0.32
C GLY A 202 -8.40 -17.95 0.88
N ARG A 203 -7.43 -17.71 1.78
CA ARG A 203 -7.27 -18.51 3.01
C ARG A 203 -8.15 -18.03 4.15
N GLY A 204 -8.53 -16.76 4.15
CA GLY A 204 -9.24 -16.11 5.23
C GLY A 204 -10.67 -15.69 4.86
N VAL A 205 -11.11 -14.55 5.39
CA VAL A 205 -12.50 -14.10 5.34
C VAL A 205 -12.77 -12.92 4.39
N LEU A 206 -11.75 -12.42 3.67
CA LEU A 206 -11.89 -11.17 2.90
C LEU A 206 -12.64 -11.29 1.58
N GLY A 207 -12.85 -12.52 1.08
CA GLY A 207 -13.67 -12.77 -0.09
C GLY A 207 -13.21 -12.03 -1.35
N HIS A 208 -11.90 -11.95 -1.60
CA HIS A 208 -11.29 -11.20 -2.70
C HIS A 208 -11.94 -11.43 -4.06
N GLY A 209 -12.40 -12.64 -4.36
CA GLY A 209 -13.06 -12.98 -5.63
C GLY A 209 -14.31 -12.14 -5.92
N ALA A 210 -14.98 -11.63 -4.90
CA ALA A 210 -16.21 -10.85 -5.06
C ALA A 210 -15.97 -9.39 -5.48
N TRP A 211 -14.86 -8.78 -5.06
CA TRP A 211 -14.64 -7.33 -5.24
C TRP A 211 -13.38 -6.98 -6.04
N LEU A 212 -12.36 -7.84 -6.07
CA LEU A 212 -11.04 -7.53 -6.64
C LEU A 212 -11.02 -7.50 -8.18
N ARG A 213 -11.91 -8.25 -8.84
CA ARG A 213 -11.90 -8.40 -10.31
C ARG A 213 -11.88 -7.08 -11.09
N PRO A 214 -12.65 -6.03 -10.76
CA PRO A 214 -12.62 -4.75 -11.46
C PRO A 214 -11.31 -3.98 -11.32
N TYR A 215 -10.43 -4.41 -10.42
CA TYR A 215 -9.18 -3.72 -10.05
C TYR A 215 -7.92 -4.47 -10.51
N LEU A 216 -8.05 -5.52 -11.33
CA LEU A 216 -6.91 -6.31 -11.82
C LEU A 216 -5.97 -5.54 -12.76
N ASP A 217 -6.36 -4.36 -13.20
CA ASP A 217 -5.53 -3.40 -13.96
C ASP A 217 -4.69 -2.47 -13.05
N ARG A 218 -4.94 -2.47 -11.76
CA ARG A 218 -4.21 -1.68 -10.78
C ARG A 218 -2.91 -2.35 -10.35
N THR A 219 -2.05 -1.61 -9.67
CA THR A 219 -0.89 -2.19 -8.99
C THR A 219 -1.37 -2.99 -7.79
N MET A 220 -0.98 -4.26 -7.72
CA MET A 220 -1.30 -5.18 -6.63
C MET A 220 -0.03 -5.62 -5.94
N VAL A 221 0.03 -5.48 -4.63
CA VAL A 221 1.16 -5.88 -3.80
C VAL A 221 0.74 -7.05 -2.92
N LEU A 222 1.43 -8.16 -3.04
CA LEU A 222 1.24 -9.30 -2.16
C LEU A 222 2.02 -9.07 -0.87
N GLU A 223 1.30 -8.81 0.22
CA GLU A 223 1.84 -8.65 1.57
C GLU A 223 1.66 -9.91 2.40
N VAL A 224 2.17 -11.01 1.90
CA VAL A 224 1.98 -12.33 2.53
C VAL A 224 3.24 -12.80 3.24
N ARG A 225 3.06 -13.39 4.43
CA ARG A 225 4.16 -13.97 5.22
C ARG A 225 4.51 -15.40 4.80
N GLU A 226 3.66 -15.99 3.99
CA GLU A 226 3.78 -17.35 3.44
C GLU A 226 4.37 -17.30 2.04
N ASP A 227 4.45 -18.46 1.40
CA ASP A 227 4.85 -18.54 -0.01
C ASP A 227 3.83 -17.86 -0.92
N PRO A 228 4.20 -16.81 -1.68
CA PRO A 228 3.25 -15.99 -2.45
C PRO A 228 2.67 -16.73 -3.67
N GLU A 229 3.17 -17.92 -4.02
CA GLU A 229 2.72 -18.68 -5.18
C GLU A 229 1.23 -19.00 -5.14
N ALA A 230 0.69 -19.31 -3.94
CA ALA A 230 -0.75 -19.56 -3.76
C ALA A 230 -1.58 -18.29 -4.07
N SER A 231 -1.13 -17.13 -3.60
CA SER A 231 -1.78 -15.83 -3.90
C SER A 231 -1.65 -15.47 -5.39
N LEU A 232 -0.50 -15.74 -6.00
CA LEU A 232 -0.29 -15.50 -7.42
C LEU A 232 -1.21 -16.39 -8.28
N ALA A 233 -1.33 -17.68 -7.93
CA ALA A 233 -2.25 -18.60 -8.58
C ALA A 233 -3.72 -18.15 -8.44
N PHE A 234 -4.11 -17.65 -7.27
CA PHE A 234 -5.43 -17.07 -7.04
C PHE A 234 -5.71 -15.90 -8.00
N LEU A 235 -4.77 -14.94 -8.12
CA LEU A 235 -4.90 -13.79 -9.03
C LEU A 235 -4.98 -14.22 -10.49
N GLN A 236 -4.18 -15.21 -10.90
CA GLN A 236 -4.20 -15.76 -12.26
C GLN A 236 -5.53 -16.43 -12.59
N ALA A 237 -6.07 -17.22 -11.66
CA ALA A 237 -7.39 -17.83 -11.81
C ALA A 237 -8.50 -16.78 -11.93
N LEU A 238 -8.48 -15.77 -11.06
CA LEU A 238 -9.45 -14.68 -11.09
C LEU A 238 -9.41 -13.91 -12.43
N ALA A 239 -8.23 -13.68 -13.00
CA ALA A 239 -8.05 -13.04 -14.30
C ALA A 239 -8.49 -13.95 -15.46
N GLY A 240 -8.26 -15.26 -15.35
CA GLY A 240 -8.66 -16.26 -16.34
C GLY A 240 -10.18 -16.42 -16.46
N GLU A 241 -10.88 -16.46 -15.35
CA GLU A 241 -12.34 -16.50 -15.31
C GLU A 241 -12.99 -15.26 -15.96
N GLY A 242 -12.36 -14.09 -15.83
CA GLY A 242 -12.82 -12.85 -16.47
C GLY A 242 -12.74 -12.92 -18.00
N ARG A 243 -11.67 -13.53 -18.53
CA ARG A 243 -11.52 -13.72 -19.99
C ARG A 243 -12.56 -14.68 -20.54
N THR A 244 -12.76 -15.83 -19.90
CA THR A 244 -13.78 -16.81 -20.34
C THR A 244 -15.20 -16.25 -20.28
N ALA A 245 -15.54 -15.42 -19.31
CA ALA A 245 -16.85 -14.75 -19.23
C ALA A 245 -17.03 -13.70 -20.33
N LEU A 246 -15.99 -12.94 -20.64
CA LEU A 246 -16.00 -11.95 -21.74
C LEU A 246 -16.08 -12.64 -23.10
N ASP A 247 -15.33 -13.73 -23.30
CA ASP A 247 -15.35 -14.53 -24.52
C ASP A 247 -16.75 -15.12 -24.80
N ARG A 248 -17.41 -15.66 -23.77
CA ARG A 248 -18.80 -16.14 -23.86
C ARG A 248 -19.78 -15.03 -24.26
N LEU A 249 -19.65 -13.84 -23.63
CA LEU A 249 -20.47 -12.68 -23.97
C LEU A 249 -20.28 -12.24 -25.42
N LEU A 250 -19.04 -12.20 -25.90
CA LEU A 250 -18.69 -11.84 -27.27
C LEU A 250 -19.12 -12.91 -28.30
N MET A 251 -19.17 -14.17 -27.90
CA MET A 251 -19.62 -15.31 -28.74
C MET A 251 -21.15 -15.46 -28.70
N GLY A 252 -21.89 -14.65 -27.93
CA GLY A 252 -23.35 -14.72 -27.85
C GLY A 252 -23.88 -15.94 -27.12
N GLU A 253 -23.05 -16.64 -26.35
CA GLU A 253 -23.46 -17.76 -25.52
C GLU A 253 -24.11 -17.22 -24.24
N ARG A 254 -25.42 -17.49 -24.05
CA ARG A 254 -26.18 -17.15 -22.87
C ARG A 254 -26.07 -18.23 -21.80
#